data_5fe0a00143d2aaa3f0970372e6fa65ab
#
_entry.id   5fe0a00143d2aaa3f0970372e6fa65ab
#
_cell.length_a   1.000
_cell.length_b   1.000
_cell.length_c   1.000
_cell.angle_alpha   90.00
_cell.angle_beta   90.00
_cell.angle_gamma   90.00
#
_symmetry.space_group_name_H-M   'P 1'
#
loop_
_entity.id
_entity.type
_entity.pdbx_description
1 polymer ?
#
loop_
_entity_poly.entity_id
_entity_poly.type
_entity_poly.pdbx_seq_one_letter_code
_entity_poly.pdbx_strand_id
1 'polypeptide(L)'
;MLRLSDATYLVRDHDEAITFFVDALGFALREDETNASGRRRVVVGPADGGTGLVLALTDAADAVGNQAAGSVAFFLETDDFAAQHARMTAAGVRFSEEPRHEVYGTVAVFEDLYGMPWDLIQPPALG
;
A
#
# COMPACT_ATOMS: atom_id res chain seq x y z
N MET A 1 17.09 -16.37 -10.84
CA MET A 1 16.62 -15.30 -9.95
C MET A 1 15.14 -15.53 -9.64
N LEU A 2 14.76 -15.41 -8.39
CA LEU A 2 13.37 -15.58 -7.95
C LEU A 2 12.93 -14.33 -7.20
N ARG A 3 11.75 -13.80 -7.53
CA ARG A 3 11.17 -12.66 -6.81
C ARG A 3 9.66 -12.71 -6.85
N LEU A 4 9.03 -12.14 -5.83
CA LEU A 4 7.58 -11.96 -5.80
C LEU A 4 7.26 -10.70 -6.61
N SER A 5 6.72 -10.86 -7.83
CA SER A 5 6.46 -9.70 -8.70
C SER A 5 5.25 -8.89 -8.25
N ASP A 6 4.15 -9.57 -7.92
CA ASP A 6 2.90 -8.93 -7.55
C ASP A 6 2.14 -9.75 -6.52
N ALA A 7 1.30 -9.07 -5.74
CA ALA A 7 0.34 -9.67 -4.83
C ALA A 7 -1.05 -9.10 -5.12
N THR A 8 -2.09 -9.85 -4.82
CA THR A 8 -3.46 -9.39 -5.03
C THR A 8 -3.93 -8.53 -3.87
N TYR A 9 -4.53 -7.39 -4.21
CA TYR A 9 -5.17 -6.48 -3.28
C TYR A 9 -6.63 -6.30 -3.70
N LEU A 10 -7.56 -6.67 -2.84
CA LEU A 10 -8.98 -6.62 -3.15
C LEU A 10 -9.54 -5.21 -3.03
N VAL A 11 -10.25 -4.76 -4.05
CA VAL A 11 -10.83 -3.42 -4.11
C VAL A 11 -12.30 -3.49 -4.52
N ARG A 12 -13.06 -2.48 -4.15
CA ARG A 12 -14.43 -2.30 -4.63
C ARG A 12 -14.51 -1.40 -5.86
N ASP A 13 -13.47 -0.59 -6.11
CA ASP A 13 -13.40 0.35 -7.22
C ASP A 13 -11.94 0.59 -7.57
N HIS A 14 -11.57 0.43 -8.85
CA HIS A 14 -10.19 0.63 -9.28
C HIS A 14 -9.75 2.09 -9.10
N ASP A 15 -10.57 3.04 -9.50
CA ASP A 15 -10.15 4.44 -9.56
C ASP A 15 -9.96 5.05 -8.16
N GLU A 16 -10.81 4.72 -7.20
CA GLU A 16 -10.60 5.18 -5.83
C GLU A 16 -9.32 4.61 -5.22
N ALA A 17 -9.00 3.35 -5.54
CA ALA A 17 -7.79 2.73 -5.06
C ALA A 17 -6.54 3.32 -5.72
N ILE A 18 -6.59 3.56 -7.04
CA ILE A 18 -5.49 4.23 -7.76
C ILE A 18 -5.21 5.58 -7.11
N THR A 19 -6.24 6.38 -6.86
CA THR A 19 -6.09 7.70 -6.25
C THR A 19 -5.38 7.60 -4.89
N PHE A 20 -5.81 6.65 -4.06
CA PHE A 20 -5.16 6.47 -2.76
C PHE A 20 -3.69 6.08 -2.90
N PHE A 21 -3.41 5.04 -3.66
CA PHE A 21 -2.04 4.53 -3.75
C PHE A 21 -1.10 5.51 -4.43
N VAL A 22 -1.54 6.18 -5.49
CA VAL A 22 -0.70 7.12 -6.23
C VAL A 22 -0.59 8.46 -5.50
N ASP A 23 -1.72 9.06 -5.12
CA ASP A 23 -1.71 10.42 -4.56
C ASP A 23 -1.30 10.44 -3.09
N ALA A 24 -1.81 9.51 -2.28
CA ALA A 24 -1.52 9.51 -0.85
C ALA A 24 -0.20 8.81 -0.51
N LEU A 25 0.05 7.61 -1.06
CA LEU A 25 1.26 6.85 -0.75
C LEU A 25 2.45 7.21 -1.65
N GLY A 26 2.21 7.76 -2.83
CA GLY A 26 3.27 8.04 -3.78
C GLY A 26 3.68 6.85 -4.64
N PHE A 27 2.81 5.83 -4.75
CA PHE A 27 3.04 4.70 -5.64
C PHE A 27 2.96 5.15 -7.11
N ALA A 28 3.57 4.35 -7.97
CA ALA A 28 3.41 4.48 -9.41
C ALA A 28 2.26 3.60 -9.89
N LEU A 29 1.51 4.10 -10.86
CA LEU A 29 0.56 3.28 -11.62
C LEU A 29 1.37 2.52 -12.67
N ARG A 30 1.58 1.22 -12.45
CA ARG A 30 2.46 0.40 -13.30
C ARG A 30 1.75 -0.14 -14.53
N GLU A 31 0.48 -0.54 -14.38
CA GLU A 31 -0.35 -1.03 -15.45
C GLU A 31 -1.77 -0.55 -15.26
N ASP A 32 -2.43 -0.19 -16.35
CA ASP A 32 -3.86 0.11 -16.38
C ASP A 32 -4.34 -0.15 -17.81
N GLU A 33 -4.77 -1.38 -18.05
CA GLU A 33 -5.16 -1.82 -19.39
C GLU A 33 -6.47 -2.58 -19.34
N THR A 34 -7.31 -2.35 -20.36
CA THR A 34 -8.55 -3.09 -20.52
C THR A 34 -8.41 -3.97 -21.76
N ASN A 35 -8.62 -5.29 -21.59
CA ASN A 35 -8.50 -6.23 -22.71
C ASN A 35 -9.76 -6.24 -23.59
N ALA A 36 -9.73 -7.03 -24.66
CA ALA A 36 -10.83 -7.12 -25.62
C ALA A 36 -12.14 -7.61 -25.01
N SER A 37 -12.09 -8.38 -23.90
CA SER A 37 -13.28 -8.86 -23.19
C SER A 37 -13.83 -7.85 -22.18
N GLY A 38 -13.21 -6.67 -22.05
CA GLY A 38 -13.63 -5.64 -21.11
C GLY A 38 -13.04 -5.77 -19.71
N ARG A 39 -12.14 -6.72 -19.49
CA ARG A 39 -11.49 -6.90 -18.19
C ARG A 39 -10.34 -5.91 -18.03
N ARG A 40 -10.40 -5.11 -16.97
CA ARG A 40 -9.38 -4.13 -16.63
C ARG A 40 -8.35 -4.74 -15.68
N ARG A 41 -7.07 -4.58 -16.03
CA ARG A 41 -5.95 -4.97 -15.17
C ARG A 41 -5.24 -3.71 -14.67
N VAL A 42 -5.16 -3.57 -13.36
CA VAL A 42 -4.52 -2.41 -12.71
C VAL A 42 -3.46 -2.93 -11.75
N VAL A 43 -2.24 -2.39 -11.87
CA VAL A 43 -1.14 -2.70 -10.95
C VAL A 43 -0.53 -1.39 -10.45
N VAL A 44 -0.38 -1.27 -9.15
CA VAL A 44 0.30 -0.15 -8.49
C VAL A 44 1.47 -0.70 -7.67
N GLY A 45 2.45 0.15 -7.41
CA GLY A 45 3.57 -0.25 -6.55
C GLY A 45 4.53 0.90 -6.33
N PRO A 46 5.53 0.72 -5.45
CA PRO A 46 6.55 1.74 -5.23
C PRO A 46 7.20 2.17 -6.53
N ALA A 47 7.51 3.47 -6.65
CA ALA A 47 7.99 4.05 -7.90
C ALA A 47 9.36 3.49 -8.33
N ASP A 48 10.19 3.09 -7.39
CA ASP A 48 11.53 2.58 -7.63
C ASP A 48 11.61 1.06 -7.79
N GLY A 49 10.46 0.38 -7.85
CA GLY A 49 10.38 -1.07 -8.05
C GLY A 49 9.93 -1.82 -6.83
N GLY A 50 10.21 -3.13 -6.81
CA GLY A 50 9.72 -4.03 -5.77
C GLY A 50 8.37 -4.63 -6.11
N THR A 51 7.80 -5.38 -5.17
CA THR A 51 6.51 -6.07 -5.36
C THR A 51 5.38 -5.08 -5.55
N GLY A 52 4.58 -5.29 -6.60
CA GLY A 52 3.39 -4.50 -6.87
C GLY A 52 2.12 -5.13 -6.29
N LEU A 53 1.03 -4.40 -6.39
CA LEU A 53 -0.29 -4.86 -6.01
C LEU A 53 -1.19 -4.87 -7.24
N VAL A 54 -1.75 -6.05 -7.55
CA VAL A 54 -2.81 -6.15 -8.56
C VAL A 54 -4.12 -5.79 -7.88
N LEU A 55 -4.76 -4.71 -8.33
CA LEU A 55 -6.01 -4.24 -7.76
C LEU A 55 -7.16 -5.05 -8.36
N ALA A 56 -7.69 -5.99 -7.60
CA ALA A 56 -8.70 -6.93 -8.08
C ALA A 56 -10.08 -6.58 -7.54
N LEU A 57 -11.03 -6.33 -8.45
CA LEU A 57 -12.43 -6.14 -8.06
C LEU A 57 -12.99 -7.43 -7.49
N THR A 58 -13.80 -7.30 -6.45
CA THR A 58 -14.49 -8.45 -5.85
C THR A 58 -15.92 -8.06 -5.48
N ASP A 59 -16.83 -9.04 -5.63
CA ASP A 59 -18.22 -8.92 -5.14
C ASP A 59 -18.33 -9.28 -3.66
N ALA A 60 -17.27 -9.83 -3.08
CA ALA A 60 -17.21 -10.16 -1.67
C ALA A 60 -16.91 -8.91 -0.86
N ALA A 61 -17.92 -8.10 -0.57
CA ALA A 61 -17.76 -6.83 0.12
C ALA A 61 -17.02 -6.97 1.46
N ASP A 62 -17.23 -8.08 2.17
CA ASP A 62 -16.59 -8.33 3.46
C ASP A 62 -15.09 -8.59 3.36
N ALA A 63 -14.60 -8.95 2.18
CA ALA A 63 -13.17 -9.21 1.96
C ALA A 63 -12.38 -7.93 1.74
N VAL A 64 -13.02 -6.87 1.27
CA VAL A 64 -12.35 -5.58 1.03
C VAL A 64 -11.96 -4.96 2.37
N GLY A 65 -10.65 -4.67 2.53
CA GLY A 65 -10.11 -4.17 3.78
C GLY A 65 -9.88 -5.23 4.84
N ASN A 66 -10.12 -6.51 4.55
CA ASN A 66 -10.05 -7.59 5.53
C ASN A 66 -9.33 -8.85 5.03
N GLN A 67 -8.60 -8.75 3.94
CA GLN A 67 -7.93 -9.94 3.38
C GLN A 67 -6.81 -10.50 4.26
N ALA A 68 -6.34 -9.74 5.25
CA ALA A 68 -5.37 -10.20 6.24
C ALA A 68 -6.01 -10.47 7.61
N ALA A 69 -7.34 -10.52 7.69
CA ALA A 69 -8.09 -10.86 8.90
C ALA A 69 -7.74 -9.96 10.10
N GLY A 70 -7.51 -8.66 9.87
CA GLY A 70 -7.20 -7.68 10.92
C GLY A 70 -5.73 -7.56 11.26
N SER A 71 -4.88 -8.43 10.71
CA SER A 71 -3.43 -8.31 10.86
C SER A 71 -2.87 -7.21 9.97
N VAL A 72 -1.67 -6.72 10.29
CA VAL A 72 -0.93 -5.85 9.37
C VAL A 72 -0.72 -6.63 8.06
N ALA A 73 -1.27 -6.09 6.96
CA ALA A 73 -1.27 -6.79 5.68
C ALA A 73 0.04 -6.62 4.93
N PHE A 74 0.62 -5.41 4.98
CA PHE A 74 1.80 -5.06 4.21
C PHE A 74 2.74 -4.23 5.05
N PHE A 75 4.03 -4.32 4.70
CA PHE A 75 5.11 -3.63 5.38
C PHE A 75 5.78 -2.74 4.35
N LEU A 76 5.54 -1.43 4.44
CA LEU A 76 6.02 -0.44 3.49
C LEU A 76 7.30 0.18 4.04
N GLU A 77 8.41 -0.11 3.40
CA GLU A 77 9.71 0.39 3.81
C GLU A 77 10.03 1.71 3.10
N THR A 78 10.57 2.66 3.85
CA THR A 78 11.03 3.95 3.31
C THR A 78 12.43 4.26 3.84
N ASP A 79 13.18 5.01 3.08
CA ASP A 79 14.47 5.56 3.52
C ASP A 79 14.32 6.96 4.12
N ASP A 80 13.12 7.53 4.12
CA ASP A 80 12.83 8.83 4.72
C ASP A 80 11.44 8.80 5.39
N PHE A 81 11.41 8.28 6.61
CA PHE A 81 10.16 8.13 7.35
C PHE A 81 9.46 9.49 7.54
N ALA A 82 10.20 10.53 7.93
CA ALA A 82 9.62 11.83 8.22
C ALA A 82 8.91 12.42 6.99
N ALA A 83 9.54 12.36 5.83
CA ALA A 83 8.96 12.88 4.59
C ALA A 83 7.74 12.07 4.16
N GLN A 84 7.83 10.73 4.22
CA GLN A 84 6.72 9.87 3.82
C GLN A 84 5.53 10.01 4.78
N HIS A 85 5.79 10.07 6.07
CA HIS A 85 4.75 10.29 7.10
C HIS A 85 4.05 11.64 6.89
N ALA A 86 4.82 12.70 6.62
CA ALA A 86 4.26 14.03 6.38
C ALA A 86 3.39 14.06 5.12
N ARG A 87 3.86 13.43 4.05
CA ARG A 87 3.10 13.31 2.79
C ARG A 87 1.75 12.63 3.02
N MET A 88 1.78 11.50 3.70
CA MET A 88 0.58 10.71 3.95
C MET A 88 -0.40 11.44 4.86
N THR A 89 0.11 12.07 5.92
CA THR A 89 -0.72 12.86 6.85
C THR A 89 -1.39 14.02 6.11
N ALA A 90 -0.64 14.72 5.25
CA ALA A 90 -1.19 15.82 4.44
C ALA A 90 -2.28 15.34 3.48
N ALA A 91 -2.21 14.10 3.02
CA ALA A 91 -3.21 13.49 2.14
C ALA A 91 -4.40 12.90 2.92
N GLY A 92 -4.41 13.02 4.24
CA GLY A 92 -5.51 12.53 5.07
C GLY A 92 -5.39 11.07 5.49
N VAL A 93 -4.25 10.43 5.31
CA VAL A 93 -4.04 9.07 5.78
C VAL A 93 -4.04 9.02 7.30
N ARG A 94 -4.76 8.05 7.84
CA ARG A 94 -4.89 7.90 9.28
C ARG A 94 -3.81 6.98 9.83
N PHE A 95 -2.95 7.52 10.70
CA PHE A 95 -2.03 6.72 11.51
C PHE A 95 -2.73 6.34 12.81
N SER A 96 -2.72 5.06 13.16
CA SER A 96 -3.37 4.57 14.36
C SER A 96 -2.51 4.69 15.61
N GLU A 97 -1.24 5.11 15.45
CA GLU A 97 -0.31 5.31 16.55
C GLU A 97 0.70 6.40 16.22
N GLU A 98 1.33 6.95 17.26
CA GLU A 98 2.50 7.80 17.08
C GLU A 98 3.70 6.97 16.63
N PRO A 99 4.65 7.54 15.86
CA PRO A 99 5.84 6.80 15.47
C PRO A 99 6.59 6.21 16.66
N ARG A 100 6.99 4.96 16.54
CA ARG A 100 7.77 4.22 17.55
C ARG A 100 9.20 4.05 17.06
N HIS A 101 10.15 4.17 17.98
CA HIS A 101 11.55 3.93 17.70
C HIS A 101 11.95 2.58 18.30
N GLU A 102 12.06 1.59 17.44
CA GLU A 102 12.38 0.22 17.80
C GLU A 102 13.82 -0.13 17.38
N VAL A 103 14.34 -1.25 17.88
CA VAL A 103 15.67 -1.71 17.48
C VAL A 103 15.76 -1.98 15.98
N TYR A 104 14.65 -2.36 15.37
CA TYR A 104 14.55 -2.67 13.93
C TYR A 104 14.16 -1.46 13.07
N GLY A 105 14.00 -0.29 13.65
CA GLY A 105 13.74 0.93 12.91
C GLY A 105 12.67 1.83 13.53
N THR A 106 12.34 2.89 12.80
CA THR A 106 11.21 3.76 13.12
C THR A 106 9.98 3.22 12.40
N VAL A 107 8.88 3.04 13.12
CA VAL A 107 7.68 2.40 12.59
C VAL A 107 6.42 3.08 13.07
N ALA A 108 5.39 3.13 12.23
CA ALA A 108 4.03 3.51 12.62
C ALA A 108 3.04 2.73 11.77
N VAL A 109 1.93 2.33 12.38
CA VAL A 109 0.83 1.66 11.68
C VAL A 109 -0.10 2.71 11.12
N PHE A 110 -0.47 2.57 9.85
CA PHE A 110 -1.51 3.38 9.23
C PHE A 110 -2.60 2.49 8.65
N GLU A 111 -3.75 3.08 8.40
CA GLU A 111 -4.87 2.41 7.75
C GLU A 111 -4.98 2.92 6.32
N ASP A 112 -5.19 2.00 5.38
CA ASP A 112 -5.44 2.39 3.98
C ASP A 112 -6.90 2.83 3.78
N LEU A 113 -7.30 3.07 2.54
CA LEU A 113 -8.63 3.60 2.22
C LEU A 113 -9.77 2.65 2.63
N TYR A 114 -9.47 1.37 2.84
CA TYR A 114 -10.45 0.37 3.28
C TYR A 114 -10.29 0.00 4.75
N GLY A 115 -9.44 0.74 5.48
CA GLY A 115 -9.20 0.49 6.90
C GLY A 115 -8.23 -0.64 7.20
N MET A 116 -7.57 -1.20 6.18
CA MET A 116 -6.62 -2.28 6.41
C MET A 116 -5.30 -1.73 6.95
N PRO A 117 -4.75 -2.33 8.02
CA PRO A 117 -3.52 -1.81 8.63
C PRO A 117 -2.28 -2.18 7.84
N TRP A 118 -1.35 -1.23 7.76
CA TRP A 118 -0.03 -1.34 7.16
C TRP A 118 1.01 -0.83 8.14
N ASP A 119 2.22 -1.39 8.10
CA ASP A 119 3.38 -0.78 8.74
C ASP A 119 4.09 0.13 7.76
N LEU A 120 4.37 1.37 8.18
CA LEU A 120 5.38 2.21 7.53
C LEU A 120 6.63 2.10 8.37
N ILE A 121 7.74 1.69 7.77
CA ILE A 121 8.98 1.42 8.50
C ILE A 121 10.20 2.00 7.78
N GLN A 122 11.07 2.63 8.55
CA GLN A 122 12.41 2.99 8.11
C GLN A 122 13.39 2.16 8.93
N PRO A 123 14.14 1.22 8.30
CA PRO A 123 15.16 0.46 9.01
C PRO A 123 16.24 1.37 9.60
N PRO A 124 16.94 0.92 10.64
CA PRO A 124 18.04 1.72 11.20
C PRO A 124 19.16 1.87 10.17
N ALA A 125 19.89 2.98 10.28
CA ALA A 125 21.02 3.22 9.39
C ALA A 125 22.06 2.10 9.55
N LEU A 126 22.58 1.63 8.41
CA LEU A 126 23.72 0.70 8.39
C LEU A 126 24.99 1.47 8.76
N GLY A 127 25.65 1.04 9.83
CA GLY A 127 26.86 1.76 10.21
C GLY A 127 27.56 1.24 11.37
#